data_cb0f648018833cbca613a16ead2a0743
#
_entry.id   cb0f648018833cbca613a16ead2a0743
#
_cell.length_a   1.000
_cell.length_b   1.000
_cell.length_c   1.000
_cell.angle_alpha   90.00
_cell.angle_beta   90.00
_cell.angle_gamma   90.00
#
_symmetry.space_group_name_H-M   'P 1'
#
loop_
_entity.id
_entity.type
_entity.pdbx_description
1 polymer ?
#
loop_
_entity_poly.entity_id
_entity_poly.type
_entity_poly.pdbx_seq_one_letter_code
_entity_poly.pdbx_strand_id
1 'polypeptide(L)'
;MRQTKVANEVAFQYYHRLQEIKRFIEEHYMEEISLKKAARIAGLEKKYFSTFFHRKVGVGFKHWLTHLRIARAMDLMKAEDYTISEVAYSAGFKDIRSFERAFKKHTKRTPRDFKNGVRPS
;
A
#
# COMPACT_ATOMS: atom_id res chain seq x y z
N MET A 1 -23.32 2.42 1.51
CA MET A 1 -21.92 2.65 1.90
C MET A 1 -20.97 2.19 0.81
N ARG A 2 -19.99 2.99 0.56
CA ARG A 2 -19.05 2.72 -0.50
C ARG A 2 -17.86 1.91 0.00
N GLN A 3 -17.57 0.81 -0.67
CA GLN A 3 -16.43 -0.01 -0.29
C GLN A 3 -15.18 0.43 -1.05
N THR A 4 -14.03 0.25 -0.40
CA THR A 4 -12.75 0.45 -1.06
C THR A 4 -12.58 -0.64 -2.11
N LYS A 5 -12.09 -0.27 -3.30
CA LYS A 5 -11.84 -1.25 -4.34
C LYS A 5 -10.83 -2.28 -3.88
N VAL A 6 -11.11 -3.53 -4.20
CA VAL A 6 -10.27 -4.66 -3.83
C VAL A 6 -9.42 -5.05 -5.03
N ALA A 7 -8.11 -5.21 -4.80
CA ALA A 7 -7.20 -5.61 -5.85
C ALA A 7 -7.43 -7.08 -6.23
N ASN A 8 -7.22 -7.37 -7.51
CA ASN A 8 -7.24 -8.74 -7.98
C ASN A 8 -5.87 -9.38 -7.75
N GLU A 9 -5.70 -9.99 -6.59
CA GLU A 9 -4.41 -10.56 -6.21
C GLU A 9 -4.00 -11.75 -7.08
N VAL A 10 -4.96 -12.39 -7.73
CA VAL A 10 -4.67 -13.52 -8.62
C VAL A 10 -3.80 -13.09 -9.80
N ALA A 11 -3.94 -11.82 -10.24
CA ALA A 11 -3.15 -11.31 -11.35
C ALA A 11 -1.65 -11.44 -11.09
N PHE A 12 -1.22 -11.35 -9.83
CA PHE A 12 0.20 -11.46 -9.50
C PHE A 12 0.73 -12.88 -9.70
N GLN A 13 -0.14 -13.86 -9.76
CA GLN A 13 0.27 -15.24 -10.01
C GLN A 13 0.42 -15.52 -11.50
N TYR A 14 -0.38 -14.86 -12.34
CA TYR A 14 -0.40 -15.11 -13.77
C TYR A 14 0.65 -14.34 -14.57
N TYR A 15 0.94 -13.11 -14.15
CA TYR A 15 1.78 -12.22 -14.95
C TYR A 15 3.15 -12.07 -14.31
N HIS A 16 4.17 -12.58 -15.02
CA HIS A 16 5.54 -12.54 -14.52
C HIS A 16 5.99 -11.14 -14.10
N ARG A 17 5.64 -10.13 -14.90
CA ARG A 17 6.03 -8.75 -14.59
C ARG A 17 5.38 -8.25 -13.30
N LEU A 18 4.16 -8.70 -13.02
CA LEU A 18 3.51 -8.36 -11.77
C LEU A 18 4.11 -9.10 -10.58
N GLN A 19 4.56 -10.34 -10.80
CA GLN A 19 5.28 -11.09 -9.75
C GLN A 19 6.55 -10.36 -9.35
N GLU A 20 7.29 -9.86 -10.35
CA GLU A 20 8.53 -9.13 -10.11
C GLU A 20 8.29 -7.87 -9.28
N ILE A 21 7.28 -7.08 -9.66
CA ILE A 21 7.00 -5.85 -8.93
C ILE A 21 6.49 -6.14 -7.51
N LYS A 22 5.67 -7.16 -7.36
CA LYS A 22 5.16 -7.53 -6.03
C LYS A 22 6.30 -7.94 -5.11
N ARG A 23 7.22 -8.77 -5.61
CA ARG A 23 8.37 -9.19 -4.82
C ARG A 23 9.21 -8.00 -4.38
N PHE A 24 9.49 -7.09 -5.32
CA PHE A 24 10.26 -5.90 -5.00
C PHE A 24 9.56 -5.06 -3.94
N ILE A 25 8.26 -4.84 -4.10
CA ILE A 25 7.49 -4.00 -3.18
C ILE A 25 7.43 -4.62 -1.78
N GLU A 26 7.26 -5.92 -1.69
CA GLU A 26 7.22 -6.59 -0.38
C GLU A 26 8.52 -6.41 0.40
N GLU A 27 9.64 -6.32 -0.31
CA GLU A 27 10.95 -6.14 0.32
C GLU A 27 11.32 -4.67 0.54
N HIS A 28 10.73 -3.75 -0.23
CA HIS A 28 11.15 -2.34 -0.24
C HIS A 28 10.03 -1.34 -0.05
N TYR A 29 8.86 -1.75 0.45
CA TYR A 29 7.70 -0.85 0.54
C TYR A 29 7.95 0.39 1.40
N MET A 30 8.92 0.35 2.30
CA MET A 30 9.25 1.47 3.15
C MET A 30 10.07 2.54 2.45
N GLU A 31 10.56 2.26 1.25
CA GLU A 31 11.33 3.21 0.46
C GLU A 31 10.42 4.06 -0.41
N GLU A 32 10.95 5.16 -0.91
CA GLU A 32 10.22 5.98 -1.87
C GLU A 32 10.20 5.26 -3.22
N ILE A 33 9.00 4.98 -3.72
CA ILE A 33 8.82 4.23 -4.95
C ILE A 33 7.91 5.00 -5.89
N SER A 34 8.50 5.59 -6.94
CA SER A 34 7.75 6.29 -7.95
C SER A 34 7.16 5.30 -8.96
N LEU A 35 6.16 5.76 -9.71
CA LEU A 35 5.60 4.96 -10.79
C LEU A 35 6.67 4.62 -11.82
N LYS A 36 7.57 5.58 -12.09
CA LYS A 36 8.67 5.38 -13.04
C LYS A 36 9.61 4.27 -12.57
N LYS A 37 9.93 4.25 -11.28
CA LYS A 37 10.79 3.21 -10.72
C LYS A 37 10.11 1.84 -10.79
N ALA A 38 8.83 1.77 -10.45
CA ALA A 38 8.08 0.53 -10.51
C ALA A 38 8.01 -0.01 -11.93
N ALA A 39 7.77 0.86 -12.90
CA ALA A 39 7.74 0.47 -14.31
C ALA A 39 9.08 -0.12 -14.76
N ARG A 40 10.17 0.52 -14.32
CA ARG A 40 11.51 0.03 -14.65
C ARG A 40 11.73 -1.38 -14.12
N ILE A 41 11.31 -1.63 -12.88
CA ILE A 41 11.45 -2.94 -12.27
C ILE A 41 10.64 -3.99 -13.04
N ALA A 42 9.44 -3.61 -13.48
CA ALA A 42 8.60 -4.50 -14.28
C ALA A 42 9.09 -4.65 -15.72
N GLY A 43 10.10 -3.86 -16.13
CA GLY A 43 10.64 -3.91 -17.48
C GLY A 43 9.71 -3.29 -18.51
N LEU A 44 8.93 -2.30 -18.11
CA LEU A 44 7.94 -1.67 -18.96
C LEU A 44 8.10 -0.16 -18.97
N GLU A 45 7.61 0.48 -20.02
CA GLU A 45 7.55 1.93 -20.10
C GLU A 45 6.48 2.41 -19.10
N LYS A 46 6.69 3.60 -18.53
CA LYS A 46 5.87 4.08 -17.42
C LYS A 46 4.37 4.10 -17.72
N LYS A 47 3.99 4.67 -18.85
CA LYS A 47 2.58 4.78 -19.20
C LYS A 47 1.95 3.41 -19.44
N TYR A 48 2.68 2.56 -20.14
CA TYR A 48 2.21 1.21 -20.40
C TYR A 48 2.06 0.40 -19.11
N PHE A 49 3.05 0.54 -18.22
CA PHE A 49 2.99 -0.14 -16.92
C PHE A 49 1.75 0.30 -16.13
N SER A 50 1.50 1.60 -16.08
CA SER A 50 0.36 2.14 -15.34
C SER A 50 -0.96 1.54 -15.84
N THR A 51 -1.13 1.52 -17.15
CA THR A 51 -2.33 0.99 -17.77
C THR A 51 -2.44 -0.52 -17.56
N PHE A 52 -1.33 -1.22 -17.76
CA PHE A 52 -1.28 -2.67 -17.59
C PHE A 52 -1.61 -3.08 -16.16
N PHE A 53 -0.98 -2.41 -15.21
CA PHE A 53 -1.21 -2.71 -13.80
C PHE A 53 -2.68 -2.49 -13.43
N HIS A 54 -3.22 -1.33 -13.80
CA HIS A 54 -4.61 -1.01 -13.49
C HIS A 54 -5.59 -2.00 -14.12
N ARG A 55 -5.34 -2.38 -15.37
CA ARG A 55 -6.20 -3.30 -16.08
C ARG A 55 -6.20 -4.69 -15.45
N LYS A 56 -5.02 -5.20 -15.09
CA LYS A 56 -4.90 -6.56 -14.58
C LYS A 56 -5.20 -6.68 -13.09
N VAL A 57 -4.79 -5.69 -12.31
CA VAL A 57 -4.96 -5.72 -10.85
C VAL A 57 -6.30 -5.10 -10.43
N GLY A 58 -6.86 -4.22 -11.25
CA GLY A 58 -8.16 -3.62 -10.96
C GLY A 58 -8.10 -2.32 -10.20
N VAL A 59 -6.95 -1.94 -9.68
CA VAL A 59 -6.70 -0.65 -9.04
C VAL A 59 -5.35 -0.14 -9.52
N GLY A 60 -5.12 1.17 -9.38
CA GLY A 60 -3.85 1.76 -9.79
C GLY A 60 -2.71 1.33 -8.89
N PHE A 61 -1.49 1.44 -9.40
CA PHE A 61 -0.30 1.04 -8.65
C PHE A 61 -0.18 1.79 -7.32
N LYS A 62 -0.38 3.10 -7.34
CA LYS A 62 -0.23 3.89 -6.12
C LYS A 62 -1.26 3.50 -5.06
N HIS A 63 -2.48 3.22 -5.49
CA HIS A 63 -3.53 2.78 -4.58
C HIS A 63 -3.15 1.43 -3.96
N TRP A 64 -2.66 0.51 -4.77
CA TRP A 64 -2.25 -0.80 -4.29
C TRP A 64 -1.08 -0.70 -3.31
N LEU A 65 -0.08 0.12 -3.63
CA LEU A 65 1.08 0.33 -2.76
C LEU A 65 0.65 0.93 -1.42
N THR A 66 -0.22 1.92 -1.45
CA THR A 66 -0.73 2.54 -0.23
C THR A 66 -1.47 1.52 0.62
N HIS A 67 -2.30 0.70 0.00
CA HIS A 67 -3.04 -0.33 0.71
C HIS A 67 -2.08 -1.33 1.39
N LEU A 68 -1.03 -1.74 0.68
CA LEU A 68 -0.03 -2.63 1.24
C LEU A 68 0.68 -1.99 2.44
N ARG A 69 1.03 -0.71 2.31
CA ARG A 69 1.67 0.02 3.41
C ARG A 69 0.76 0.13 4.63
N ILE A 70 -0.54 0.34 4.40
CA ILE A 70 -1.51 0.37 5.50
C ILE A 70 -1.58 -0.99 6.20
N ALA A 71 -1.58 -2.07 5.43
CA ALA A 71 -1.60 -3.41 6.00
C ALA A 71 -0.35 -3.66 6.87
N ARG A 72 0.81 -3.23 6.41
CA ARG A 72 2.05 -3.36 7.18
C ARG A 72 2.00 -2.50 8.45
N ALA A 73 1.42 -1.30 8.34
CA ALA A 73 1.25 -0.43 9.50
C ALA A 73 0.37 -1.10 10.55
N MET A 74 -0.70 -1.75 10.13
CA MET A 74 -1.58 -2.45 11.05
C MET A 74 -0.85 -3.58 11.78
N ASP A 75 0.01 -4.30 11.07
CA ASP A 75 0.82 -5.33 11.70
C ASP A 75 1.76 -4.74 12.74
N LEU A 76 2.41 -3.61 12.41
CA LEU A 76 3.31 -2.95 13.35
C LEU A 76 2.57 -2.43 14.58
N MET A 77 1.34 -1.94 14.41
CA MET A 77 0.56 -1.41 15.52
C MET A 77 0.09 -2.47 16.50
N LYS A 78 0.10 -3.72 16.09
CA LYS A 78 -0.19 -4.82 17.01
C LYS A 78 0.95 -5.06 17.98
N ALA A 79 2.15 -4.61 17.64
CA ALA A 79 3.29 -4.67 18.55
C ALA A 79 3.25 -3.42 19.42
N GLU A 80 3.27 -3.59 20.73
CA GLU A 80 3.02 -2.50 21.68
C GLU A 80 4.11 -1.43 21.74
N ASP A 81 5.28 -1.74 21.23
CA ASP A 81 6.45 -0.87 21.38
C ASP A 81 6.55 0.27 20.35
N TYR A 82 5.62 0.33 19.40
CA TYR A 82 5.69 1.34 18.34
C TYR A 82 4.77 2.52 18.62
N THR A 83 5.30 3.73 18.48
CA THR A 83 4.45 4.93 18.50
C THR A 83 3.80 5.08 17.11
N ILE A 84 2.75 5.87 17.03
CA ILE A 84 2.08 6.15 15.75
C ILE A 84 3.08 6.74 14.75
N SER A 85 3.96 7.62 15.22
CA SER A 85 4.99 8.22 14.38
C SER A 85 5.94 7.17 13.81
N GLU A 86 6.41 6.27 14.67
CA GLU A 86 7.31 5.20 14.24
C GLU A 86 6.64 4.28 13.22
N VAL A 87 5.36 3.97 13.44
CA VAL A 87 4.59 3.15 12.51
C VAL A 87 4.52 3.82 11.14
N ALA A 88 4.20 5.11 11.12
CA ALA A 88 4.07 5.85 9.85
C ALA A 88 5.34 5.76 9.01
N TYR A 89 6.48 6.06 9.62
CA TYR A 89 7.75 6.04 8.89
C TYR A 89 8.18 4.63 8.53
N SER A 90 8.00 3.69 9.44
CA SER A 90 8.38 2.29 9.17
C SER A 90 7.55 1.67 8.04
N ALA A 91 6.31 2.12 7.88
CA ALA A 91 5.44 1.63 6.82
C ALA A 91 5.68 2.31 5.47
N GLY A 92 6.55 3.34 5.43
CA GLY A 92 6.93 3.97 4.17
C GLY A 92 6.25 5.30 3.89
N PHE A 93 5.57 5.88 4.86
CA PHE A 93 4.94 7.19 4.69
C PHE A 93 5.95 8.29 4.98
N LYS A 94 5.89 9.38 4.22
CA LYS A 94 6.85 10.46 4.36
C LYS A 94 6.58 11.34 5.58
N ASP A 95 5.32 11.37 6.05
CA ASP A 95 4.95 12.13 7.24
C ASP A 95 3.72 11.55 7.89
N ILE A 96 3.46 11.97 9.13
CA ILE A 96 2.36 11.43 9.91
C ILE A 96 1.00 11.81 9.32
N ARG A 97 0.89 13.04 8.81
CA ARG A 97 -0.37 13.51 8.23
C ARG A 97 -0.80 12.67 7.04
N SER A 98 0.14 12.38 6.15
CA SER A 98 -0.14 11.52 5.00
C SER A 98 -0.57 10.13 5.44
N PHE A 99 0.08 9.61 6.46
CA PHE A 99 -0.26 8.32 7.02
C PHE A 99 -1.68 8.31 7.60
N GLU A 100 -1.99 9.29 8.42
CA GLU A 100 -3.32 9.36 9.05
C GLU A 100 -4.43 9.46 8.01
N ARG A 101 -4.22 10.27 6.99
CA ARG A 101 -5.19 10.45 5.92
C ARG A 101 -5.42 9.14 5.16
N ALA A 102 -4.35 8.47 4.78
CA ALA A 102 -4.43 7.21 4.06
C ALA A 102 -5.06 6.13 4.92
N PHE A 103 -4.67 6.06 6.19
CA PHE A 103 -5.19 5.07 7.11
C PHE A 103 -6.72 5.23 7.27
N LYS A 104 -7.17 6.45 7.51
CA LYS A 104 -8.61 6.71 7.65
C LYS A 104 -9.37 6.36 6.38
N LYS A 105 -8.79 6.67 5.23
CA LYS A 105 -9.42 6.38 3.94
C LYS A 105 -9.57 4.88 3.72
N HIS A 106 -8.55 4.12 4.06
CA HIS A 106 -8.53 2.67 3.78
C HIS A 106 -9.22 1.83 4.85
N THR A 107 -9.23 2.27 6.11
CA THR A 107 -9.75 1.46 7.21
C THR A 107 -11.01 2.02 7.85
N LYS A 108 -11.39 3.24 7.53
CA LYS A 108 -12.54 3.96 8.10
C LYS A 108 -12.36 4.31 9.56
N ARG A 109 -11.14 4.28 10.08
CA ARG A 109 -10.82 4.72 11.44
C ARG A 109 -9.41 5.32 11.44
N THR A 110 -9.14 6.15 12.47
CA THR A 110 -7.81 6.74 12.60
C THR A 110 -6.83 5.70 13.13
N PRO A 111 -5.50 5.92 12.95
CA PRO A 111 -4.52 5.02 13.54
C PRO A 111 -4.68 4.89 15.05
N ARG A 112 -4.99 5.99 15.73
CA ARG A 112 -5.19 5.96 17.18
C ARG A 112 -6.40 5.10 17.54
N ASP A 113 -7.50 5.26 16.81
CA ASP A 113 -8.71 4.46 17.05
C ASP A 113 -8.43 2.98 16.84
N PHE A 114 -7.69 2.65 15.80
CA PHE A 114 -7.32 1.27 15.53
C PHE A 114 -6.50 0.69 16.68
N LYS A 115 -5.51 1.46 17.14
CA LYS A 115 -4.63 1.02 18.22
C LYS A 115 -5.42 0.82 19.51
N ASN A 116 -6.45 1.63 19.74
CA ASN A 116 -7.28 1.55 20.95
C ASN A 116 -8.48 0.60 20.79
N GLY A 117 -8.58 -0.09 19.67
CA GLY A 117 -9.64 -1.06 19.45
C GLY A 117 -11.00 -0.46 19.11
N VAL A 118 -11.02 0.81 18.68
CA VAL A 118 -12.28 1.48 18.29
C VAL A 118 -12.73 0.94 16.93
N ARG A 119 -14.03 0.66 16.81
CA ARG A 119 -14.59 0.13 15.58
C ARG A 119 -14.55 1.16 14.44
N PRO A 120 -14.47 0.70 13.18
CA PRO A 120 -14.54 1.61 12.03
C PRO A 120 -15.86 2.37 11.99
N SER A 121 -15.79 3.62 11.55
CA SER A 121 -17.01 4.43 11.38
C SER A 121 -17.79 4.01 10.16
#